data_fbe75e04220b48d1fd49bafa038358e9
#
_entry.id   fbe75e04220b48d1fd49bafa038358e9
#
_cell.length_a   1.000
_cell.length_b   1.000
_cell.length_c   1.000
_cell.angle_alpha   90.00
_cell.angle_beta   90.00
_cell.angle_gamma   90.00
#
_symmetry.space_group_name_H-M   'P 1'
#
loop_
_entity.id
_entity.type
_entity.pdbx_description
1 polymer ?
#
loop_
_entity_poly.entity_id
_entity_poly.type
_entity_poly.pdbx_seq_one_letter_code
_entity_poly.pdbx_strand_id
1 'polypeptide(L)'
;MTHAIKSERECQRGFRKNLCVNWDLIHLAETTSTNDICRDLPAWTAVRADSQTRGRGRFGRAFASQKGGLWLSASLPATGPAEVWAGFSLRVGASLLTHLKSIGLTAARLRWPNDILCGSRKLAGLIIEQPASGQLIVGFGMNVLNEPWTDSPELSDTATRLADWISPVPDLETLTTGILEALAEAHTQMLAGGMPAAIEELNAHWTEPLPVEISLSSGRTVRGSFLGLAPNGHLQLLDQTGSVFLVEHPTVERLRELEG
;
A
#
# COMPACT_ATOMS: atom_id res chain seq x y z
N MET A 1 11.36 -25.12 -1.70
CA MET A 1 11.66 -25.46 -0.29
C MET A 1 10.87 -24.51 0.58
N THR A 2 9.89 -25.04 1.28
CA THR A 2 9.00 -24.30 2.18
C THR A 2 9.74 -24.13 3.50
N HIS A 3 10.07 -22.91 3.88
CA HIS A 3 10.67 -22.62 5.18
C HIS A 3 9.61 -21.96 6.03
N ALA A 4 9.12 -22.69 7.04
CA ALA A 4 8.33 -22.12 8.12
C ALA A 4 9.27 -21.35 9.05
N ILE A 5 9.13 -20.03 9.10
CA ILE A 5 9.87 -19.20 10.05
C ILE A 5 9.15 -19.27 11.39
N LYS A 6 9.64 -20.12 12.29
CA LYS A 6 9.29 -20.05 13.72
C LYS A 6 10.13 -18.93 14.34
N SER A 7 9.54 -17.76 14.58
CA SER A 7 10.16 -16.75 15.42
C SER A 7 9.69 -16.90 16.87
N GLU A 8 10.39 -17.72 17.66
CA GLU A 8 10.46 -17.53 19.10
C GLU A 8 11.52 -16.49 19.39
N ARG A 9 11.15 -15.22 19.37
CA ARG A 9 11.94 -14.14 19.99
C ARG A 9 11.03 -13.33 20.88
N GLU A 10 11.41 -13.30 22.16
CA GLU A 10 10.81 -12.53 23.25
C GLU A 10 10.46 -11.10 22.82
N CYS A 11 9.16 -10.80 22.96
CA CYS A 11 8.59 -9.48 22.82
C CYS A 11 9.06 -8.59 24.00
N GLN A 12 10.16 -7.85 23.84
CA GLN A 12 10.54 -6.79 24.76
C GLN A 12 10.24 -5.43 24.13
N ARG A 13 9.31 -4.75 24.79
CA ARG A 13 8.97 -3.31 24.89
C ARG A 13 7.66 -2.89 24.21
N GLY A 14 6.61 -2.91 25.02
CA GLY A 14 5.72 -1.76 25.24
C GLY A 14 4.94 -1.20 24.05
N PHE A 15 4.16 -2.03 23.33
CA PHE A 15 2.94 -1.59 22.64
C PHE A 15 2.05 -2.82 22.38
N ARG A 16 0.85 -2.79 22.99
CA ARG A 16 -0.31 -3.68 22.80
C ARG A 16 -0.09 -5.19 22.67
N LYS A 17 -0.72 -5.92 23.60
CA LYS A 17 -0.83 -7.38 23.63
C LYS A 17 -1.34 -7.97 22.32
N ASN A 18 -0.52 -8.82 21.72
CA ASN A 18 -0.81 -10.06 21.03
C ASN A 18 -1.85 -10.08 19.90
N LEU A 19 -1.35 -9.97 18.68
CA LEU A 19 -1.80 -10.77 17.56
C LEU A 19 -0.55 -11.29 16.83
N CYS A 20 0.06 -12.33 17.38
CA CYS A 20 1.06 -13.08 16.62
C CYS A 20 0.32 -13.88 15.56
N VAL A 21 0.05 -13.25 14.41
CA VAL A 21 -0.36 -13.97 13.22
C VAL A 21 0.85 -14.72 12.69
N ASN A 22 0.71 -16.04 12.59
CA ASN A 22 1.75 -16.86 11.99
C ASN A 22 1.56 -16.86 10.46
N TRP A 23 2.43 -16.17 9.76
CA TRP A 23 2.42 -16.13 8.30
C TRP A 23 3.14 -17.34 7.72
N ASP A 24 2.53 -18.00 6.75
CA ASP A 24 3.21 -18.96 5.88
C ASP A 24 3.81 -18.18 4.70
N LEU A 25 5.14 -18.00 4.70
CA LEU A 25 5.85 -17.21 3.70
C LEU A 25 6.49 -18.10 2.64
N ILE A 26 6.09 -17.89 1.39
CA ILE A 26 6.68 -18.50 0.18
C ILE A 26 7.61 -17.49 -0.46
N HIS A 27 8.88 -17.86 -0.64
CA HIS A 27 9.85 -17.04 -1.35
C HIS A 27 10.18 -17.65 -2.72
N LEU A 28 10.10 -16.84 -3.75
CA LEU A 28 10.38 -17.20 -5.16
C LEU A 28 11.49 -16.30 -5.71
N ALA A 29 12.41 -16.89 -6.49
CA ALA A 29 13.43 -16.11 -7.20
C ALA A 29 12.79 -15.22 -8.28
N GLU A 30 11.78 -15.75 -9.00
CA GLU A 30 11.03 -15.02 -10.02
C GLU A 30 9.63 -15.58 -10.15
N THR A 31 8.67 -14.72 -10.49
CA THR A 31 7.31 -15.12 -10.86
C THR A 31 6.72 -14.14 -11.87
N THR A 32 5.57 -14.47 -12.43
CA THR A 32 4.80 -13.53 -13.25
C THR A 32 4.24 -12.40 -12.39
N SER A 33 3.57 -12.76 -11.29
CA SER A 33 2.99 -11.83 -10.32
C SER A 33 2.77 -12.56 -8.99
N THR A 34 3.22 -11.99 -7.89
CA THR A 34 2.97 -12.52 -6.55
C THR A 34 1.49 -12.55 -6.21
N ASN A 35 0.68 -11.59 -6.70
CA ASN A 35 -0.77 -11.58 -6.54
C ASN A 35 -1.44 -12.80 -7.19
N ASP A 36 -0.98 -13.22 -8.38
CA ASP A 36 -1.57 -14.36 -9.07
C ASP A 36 -1.33 -15.67 -8.31
N ILE A 37 -0.13 -15.84 -7.78
CA ILE A 37 0.19 -17.00 -6.94
C ILE A 37 -0.61 -16.97 -5.63
N CYS A 38 -0.70 -15.79 -4.98
CA CYS A 38 -1.32 -15.64 -3.68
C CYS A 38 -2.83 -15.88 -3.69
N ARG A 39 -3.47 -15.76 -4.87
CA ARG A 39 -4.93 -15.85 -5.05
C ARG A 39 -5.51 -17.22 -4.69
N ASP A 40 -4.72 -18.27 -4.90
CA ASP A 40 -5.12 -19.66 -4.68
C ASP A 40 -4.58 -20.23 -3.37
N LEU A 41 -3.93 -19.41 -2.54
CA LEU A 41 -3.34 -19.84 -1.28
C LEU A 41 -4.28 -19.56 -0.10
N PRO A 42 -4.18 -20.34 0.98
CA PRO A 42 -4.95 -20.10 2.20
C PRO A 42 -4.73 -18.70 2.77
N ALA A 43 -5.69 -18.20 3.56
CA ALA A 43 -5.51 -16.99 4.34
C ALA A 43 -4.29 -17.11 5.29
N TRP A 44 -3.63 -16.00 5.55
CA TRP A 44 -2.38 -15.87 6.31
C TRP A 44 -1.17 -16.51 5.61
N THR A 45 -1.26 -16.65 4.30
CA THR A 45 -0.11 -17.00 3.45
C THR A 45 0.36 -15.74 2.72
N ALA A 46 1.67 -15.61 2.59
CA ALA A 46 2.30 -14.53 1.84
C ALA A 46 3.26 -15.08 0.78
N VAL A 47 3.38 -14.38 -0.33
CA VAL A 47 4.31 -14.69 -1.42
C VAL A 47 5.22 -13.49 -1.64
N ARG A 48 6.53 -13.69 -1.50
CA ARG A 48 7.55 -12.71 -1.88
C ARG A 48 8.33 -13.22 -3.08
N ALA A 49 8.62 -12.36 -4.04
CA ALA A 49 9.51 -12.68 -5.15
C ALA A 49 10.69 -11.71 -5.20
N ASP A 50 11.84 -12.15 -5.73
CA ASP A 50 12.98 -11.26 -5.98
C ASP A 50 12.74 -10.39 -7.22
N SER A 51 11.98 -10.92 -8.21
CA SER A 51 11.53 -10.17 -9.39
C SER A 51 10.18 -10.66 -9.90
N GLN A 52 9.46 -9.78 -10.62
CA GLN A 52 8.21 -10.14 -11.31
C GLN A 52 8.33 -9.77 -12.79
N THR A 53 7.93 -10.69 -13.68
CA THR A 53 7.93 -10.45 -15.14
C THR A 53 6.67 -9.73 -15.63
N ARG A 54 5.57 -9.76 -14.85
CA ARG A 54 4.29 -9.09 -15.12
C ARG A 54 3.73 -8.45 -13.86
N GLY A 55 4.59 -7.72 -13.10
CA GLY A 55 4.13 -6.93 -11.98
C GLY A 55 3.04 -5.95 -12.40
N ARG A 56 1.96 -5.86 -11.64
CA ARG A 56 0.82 -5.00 -11.98
C ARG A 56 0.34 -4.15 -10.82
N GLY A 57 -0.11 -2.96 -11.16
CA GLY A 57 -0.87 -2.07 -10.30
C GLY A 57 -2.35 -2.09 -10.66
N ARG A 58 -3.08 -1.12 -10.14
CA ARG A 58 -4.51 -0.92 -10.44
C ARG A 58 -4.72 -0.70 -11.95
N PHE A 59 -5.89 -1.12 -12.44
CA PHE A 59 -6.28 -1.01 -13.85
C PHE A 59 -5.30 -1.69 -14.82
N GLY A 60 -4.59 -2.75 -14.36
CA GLY A 60 -3.67 -3.51 -15.20
C GLY A 60 -2.39 -2.76 -15.61
N ARG A 61 -2.10 -1.61 -15.01
CA ARG A 61 -0.86 -0.87 -15.31
C ARG A 61 0.36 -1.68 -14.87
N ALA A 62 1.39 -1.70 -15.72
CA ALA A 62 2.64 -2.36 -15.38
C ALA A 62 3.28 -1.73 -14.13
N PHE A 63 3.89 -2.58 -13.30
CA PHE A 63 4.68 -2.17 -12.15
C PHE A 63 6.08 -2.78 -12.30
N ALA A 64 7.08 -1.93 -12.51
CA ALA A 64 8.47 -2.36 -12.65
C ALA A 64 8.92 -3.09 -11.39
N SER A 65 9.36 -4.35 -11.54
CA SER A 65 9.58 -5.25 -10.41
C SER A 65 10.91 -6.01 -10.54
N GLN A 66 12.01 -5.26 -10.75
CA GLN A 66 13.36 -5.79 -10.85
C GLN A 66 13.88 -6.25 -9.47
N LYS A 67 14.96 -7.03 -9.49
CA LYS A 67 15.68 -7.45 -8.26
C LYS A 67 16.12 -6.24 -7.43
N GLY A 68 16.05 -6.40 -6.11
CA GLY A 68 16.42 -5.35 -5.15
C GLY A 68 15.23 -4.54 -4.62
N GLY A 69 14.02 -4.76 -5.13
CA GLY A 69 12.77 -4.26 -4.54
C GLY A 69 12.07 -5.30 -3.67
N LEU A 70 11.06 -4.88 -2.94
CA LEU A 70 10.18 -5.76 -2.17
C LEU A 70 8.86 -5.96 -2.92
N TRP A 71 8.67 -7.17 -3.46
CA TRP A 71 7.48 -7.59 -4.20
C TRP A 71 6.76 -8.65 -3.39
N LEU A 72 5.71 -8.24 -2.70
CA LEU A 72 5.02 -9.03 -1.69
C LEU A 72 3.52 -9.06 -1.97
N SER A 73 2.90 -10.23 -1.84
CA SER A 73 1.45 -10.36 -1.76
C SER A 73 1.07 -11.19 -0.56
N ALA A 74 -0.01 -10.83 0.10
CA ALA A 74 -0.52 -11.50 1.29
C ALA A 74 -2.00 -11.83 1.13
N SER A 75 -2.40 -13.06 1.46
CA SER A 75 -3.78 -13.50 1.55
C SER A 75 -4.30 -13.33 2.98
N LEU A 76 -5.39 -12.59 3.13
CA LEU A 76 -6.06 -12.31 4.39
C LEU A 76 -7.51 -12.82 4.34
N PRO A 77 -8.10 -13.27 5.46
CA PRO A 77 -9.49 -13.67 5.45
C PRO A 77 -10.42 -12.47 5.27
N ALA A 78 -11.37 -12.55 4.34
CA ALA A 78 -12.43 -11.56 4.17
C ALA A 78 -13.68 -12.02 4.92
N THR A 79 -13.70 -11.83 6.24
CA THR A 79 -14.85 -12.19 7.08
C THR A 79 -15.89 -11.06 7.08
N GLY A 80 -17.17 -11.43 7.10
CA GLY A 80 -18.27 -10.46 7.08
C GLY A 80 -18.65 -10.00 5.66
N PRO A 81 -19.60 -9.05 5.55
CA PRO A 81 -20.06 -8.52 4.27
C PRO A 81 -18.97 -7.66 3.60
N ALA A 82 -19.06 -7.52 2.26
CA ALA A 82 -18.06 -6.79 1.47
C ALA A 82 -17.86 -5.34 1.90
N GLU A 83 -18.90 -4.72 2.45
CA GLU A 83 -18.91 -3.33 2.93
C GLU A 83 -17.94 -3.11 4.10
N VAL A 84 -17.67 -4.15 4.91
CA VAL A 84 -16.68 -4.09 6.00
C VAL A 84 -15.29 -3.77 5.45
N TRP A 85 -15.00 -4.19 4.24
CA TRP A 85 -13.69 -4.02 3.60
C TRP A 85 -13.58 -2.78 2.71
N ALA A 86 -14.67 -1.99 2.64
CA ALA A 86 -14.63 -0.71 1.92
C ALA A 86 -13.58 0.21 2.55
N GLY A 87 -12.67 0.73 1.71
CA GLY A 87 -11.58 1.59 2.18
C GLY A 87 -10.41 0.86 2.86
N PHE A 88 -10.37 -0.47 2.87
CA PHE A 88 -9.29 -1.23 3.51
C PHE A 88 -7.88 -0.82 3.02
N SER A 89 -7.75 -0.38 1.77
CA SER A 89 -6.49 0.17 1.25
C SER A 89 -5.97 1.37 2.06
N LEU A 90 -6.87 2.19 2.58
CA LEU A 90 -6.51 3.34 3.42
C LEU A 90 -6.04 2.88 4.79
N ARG A 91 -6.73 1.90 5.39
CA ARG A 91 -6.29 1.32 6.67
C ARG A 91 -4.92 0.65 6.54
N VAL A 92 -4.71 -0.13 5.47
CA VAL A 92 -3.40 -0.71 5.14
C VAL A 92 -2.35 0.39 4.96
N GLY A 93 -2.68 1.44 4.19
CA GLY A 93 -1.78 2.58 3.98
C GLY A 93 -1.35 3.24 5.29
N ALA A 94 -2.27 3.50 6.22
CA ALA A 94 -1.97 4.08 7.54
C ALA A 94 -1.05 3.16 8.37
N SER A 95 -1.34 1.85 8.44
CA SER A 95 -0.48 0.90 9.16
C SER A 95 0.92 0.78 8.55
N LEU A 96 1.02 0.80 7.21
CA LEU A 96 2.30 0.80 6.51
C LEU A 96 3.10 2.09 6.79
N LEU A 97 2.46 3.26 6.80
CA LEU A 97 3.14 4.50 7.15
C LEU A 97 3.67 4.48 8.60
N THR A 98 2.90 3.94 9.53
CA THR A 98 3.33 3.78 10.93
C THR A 98 4.57 2.87 11.00
N HIS A 99 4.57 1.73 10.28
CA HIS A 99 5.73 0.85 10.21
C HIS A 99 6.95 1.56 9.57
N LEU A 100 6.77 2.22 8.42
CA LEU A 100 7.86 2.91 7.73
C LEU A 100 8.48 4.02 8.59
N LYS A 101 7.67 4.76 9.36
CA LYS A 101 8.16 5.73 10.35
C LYS A 101 9.01 5.05 11.45
N SER A 102 8.62 3.85 11.90
CA SER A 102 9.35 3.13 12.96
C SER A 102 10.74 2.68 12.53
N ILE A 103 10.96 2.47 11.24
CA ILE A 103 12.30 2.18 10.66
C ILE A 103 13.08 3.42 10.22
N GLY A 104 12.59 4.62 10.55
CA GLY A 104 13.26 5.89 10.29
C GLY A 104 12.79 6.64 9.04
N LEU A 105 11.86 6.11 8.25
CA LEU A 105 11.34 6.78 7.06
C LEU A 105 10.19 7.74 7.42
N THR A 106 10.54 8.89 7.99
CA THR A 106 9.56 9.90 8.43
C THR A 106 8.96 10.72 7.28
N ALA A 107 9.63 10.77 6.13
CA ALA A 107 9.20 11.53 4.95
C ALA A 107 8.09 10.83 4.13
N ALA A 108 7.73 9.59 4.51
CA ALA A 108 6.71 8.84 3.79
C ALA A 108 5.31 9.41 4.05
N ARG A 109 4.52 9.55 3.00
CA ARG A 109 3.10 9.91 3.06
C ARG A 109 2.27 9.10 2.08
N LEU A 110 0.98 8.95 2.34
CA LEU A 110 0.07 8.31 1.40
C LEU A 110 -0.39 9.36 0.37
N ARG A 111 -0.24 9.04 -0.92
CA ARG A 111 -1.03 9.67 -1.98
C ARG A 111 -2.25 8.81 -2.22
N TRP A 112 -3.41 9.38 -1.90
CA TRP A 112 -4.65 8.67 -2.09
C TRP A 112 -4.79 8.16 -3.54
N PRO A 113 -5.29 6.94 -3.76
CA PRO A 113 -5.80 6.03 -2.74
C PRO A 113 -4.81 4.95 -2.27
N ASN A 114 -3.65 4.78 -2.89
CA ASN A 114 -2.87 3.54 -2.75
C ASN A 114 -1.37 3.66 -3.05
N ASP A 115 -0.84 4.88 -3.15
CA ASP A 115 0.58 5.09 -3.39
C ASP A 115 1.26 5.66 -2.14
N ILE A 116 2.45 5.16 -1.80
CA ILE A 116 3.31 5.77 -0.79
C ILE A 116 4.38 6.59 -1.50
N LEU A 117 4.43 7.86 -1.17
CA LEU A 117 5.41 8.81 -1.69
C LEU A 117 6.44 9.17 -0.63
N CYS A 118 7.64 9.52 -1.10
CA CYS A 118 8.62 10.31 -0.36
C CYS A 118 8.93 11.57 -1.19
N GLY A 119 8.68 12.74 -0.63
CA GLY A 119 8.59 13.97 -1.40
C GLY A 119 7.45 13.88 -2.44
N SER A 120 7.75 14.18 -3.71
CA SER A 120 6.83 14.05 -4.84
C SER A 120 6.91 12.69 -5.56
N ARG A 121 7.91 11.86 -5.22
CA ARG A 121 8.23 10.62 -5.94
C ARG A 121 7.66 9.37 -5.27
N LYS A 122 7.19 8.44 -6.08
CA LYS A 122 6.59 7.18 -5.63
C LYS A 122 7.66 6.21 -5.13
N LEU A 123 7.54 5.82 -3.87
CA LEU A 123 8.34 4.78 -3.23
C LEU A 123 7.67 3.40 -3.37
N ALA A 124 6.37 3.33 -3.08
CA ALA A 124 5.63 2.08 -3.05
C ALA A 124 4.21 2.24 -3.58
N GLY A 125 3.60 1.13 -3.93
CA GLY A 125 2.19 1.05 -4.27
C GLY A 125 1.54 -0.18 -3.69
N LEU A 126 0.25 -0.09 -3.41
CA LEU A 126 -0.55 -1.21 -2.95
C LEU A 126 -1.75 -1.46 -3.85
N ILE A 127 -2.14 -2.71 -3.96
CA ILE A 127 -3.34 -3.14 -4.66
C ILE A 127 -4.08 -4.14 -3.79
N ILE A 128 -5.40 -4.00 -3.68
CA ILE A 128 -6.23 -4.95 -2.97
C ILE A 128 -7.22 -5.55 -3.97
N GLU A 129 -7.22 -6.86 -4.02
CA GLU A 129 -8.13 -7.65 -4.83
C GLU A 129 -8.97 -8.53 -3.90
N GLN A 130 -10.25 -8.66 -4.22
CA GLN A 130 -11.17 -9.55 -3.50
C GLN A 130 -11.71 -10.59 -4.48
N PRO A 131 -11.01 -11.72 -4.63
CA PRO A 131 -11.51 -12.82 -5.45
C PRO A 131 -12.76 -13.46 -4.80
N ALA A 132 -13.52 -14.23 -5.59
CA ALA A 132 -14.72 -14.92 -5.11
C ALA A 132 -14.46 -15.95 -3.99
N SER A 133 -13.19 -16.26 -3.70
CA SER A 133 -12.77 -17.21 -2.65
C SER A 133 -13.04 -16.76 -1.21
N GLY A 134 -13.55 -15.53 -0.98
CA GLY A 134 -13.77 -15.00 0.36
C GLY A 134 -12.47 -14.56 1.06
N GLN A 135 -11.48 -14.17 0.28
CA GLN A 135 -10.18 -13.67 0.75
C GLN A 135 -9.93 -12.25 0.23
N LEU A 136 -9.03 -11.55 0.89
CA LEU A 136 -8.42 -10.31 0.40
C LEU A 136 -6.99 -10.61 -0.01
N ILE A 137 -6.62 -10.27 -1.21
CA ILE A 137 -5.22 -10.31 -1.66
C ILE A 137 -4.66 -8.90 -1.62
N VAL A 138 -3.70 -8.68 -0.75
CA VAL A 138 -3.00 -7.40 -0.63
C VAL A 138 -1.66 -7.53 -1.32
N GLY A 139 -1.52 -6.91 -2.48
CA GLY A 139 -0.24 -6.76 -3.17
C GLY A 139 0.45 -5.47 -2.72
N PHE A 140 1.72 -5.57 -2.36
CA PHE A 140 2.58 -4.46 -1.98
C PHE A 140 3.89 -4.51 -2.74
N GLY A 141 4.18 -3.45 -3.50
CA GLY A 141 5.44 -3.29 -4.21
C GLY A 141 6.16 -2.04 -3.71
N MET A 142 7.42 -2.18 -3.27
CA MET A 142 8.26 -1.09 -2.79
C MET A 142 9.64 -1.14 -3.43
N ASN A 143 10.08 -0.01 -3.97
CA ASN A 143 11.46 0.14 -4.38
C ASN A 143 12.37 0.24 -3.16
N VAL A 144 13.35 -0.64 -3.04
CA VAL A 144 14.27 -0.69 -1.89
C VAL A 144 15.69 -0.31 -2.31
N LEU A 145 16.34 -1.16 -3.08
CA LEU A 145 17.68 -0.93 -3.66
C LEU A 145 17.63 -0.86 -5.19
N ASN A 146 16.55 -1.36 -5.80
CA ASN A 146 16.35 -1.36 -7.25
C ASN A 146 16.24 0.04 -7.82
N GLU A 147 16.50 0.17 -9.09
CA GLU A 147 16.40 1.41 -9.87
C GLU A 147 15.34 1.23 -10.96
N PRO A 148 14.05 1.51 -10.68
CA PRO A 148 12.97 1.23 -11.64
C PRO A 148 13.12 2.02 -12.95
N TRP A 149 13.86 3.11 -12.93
CA TRP A 149 14.19 3.91 -14.13
C TRP A 149 15.20 3.27 -15.07
N THR A 150 15.90 2.19 -14.67
CA THR A 150 16.86 1.50 -15.56
C THR A 150 16.15 0.88 -16.75
N ASP A 151 15.01 0.21 -16.52
CA ASP A 151 14.19 -0.41 -17.57
C ASP A 151 13.03 0.46 -18.05
N SER A 152 12.75 1.54 -17.30
CA SER A 152 11.64 2.49 -17.55
C SER A 152 12.10 3.93 -17.28
N PRO A 153 12.88 4.54 -18.20
CA PRO A 153 13.48 5.86 -17.99
C PRO A 153 12.47 6.97 -17.64
N GLU A 154 11.22 6.83 -18.03
CA GLU A 154 10.12 7.74 -17.69
C GLU A 154 9.81 7.79 -16.19
N LEU A 155 10.32 6.83 -15.42
CA LEU A 155 10.14 6.78 -13.96
C LEU A 155 11.20 7.59 -13.20
N SER A 156 12.24 8.12 -13.85
CA SER A 156 13.36 8.82 -13.20
C SER A 156 12.91 9.97 -12.30
N ASP A 157 11.92 10.73 -12.75
CA ASP A 157 11.43 11.93 -12.05
C ASP A 157 10.24 11.61 -11.12
N THR A 158 9.62 10.43 -11.29
CA THR A 158 8.36 10.09 -10.62
C THR A 158 8.48 8.96 -9.60
N ALA A 159 9.58 8.20 -9.62
CA ALA A 159 9.86 7.12 -8.68
C ALA A 159 11.09 7.44 -7.81
N THR A 160 11.13 6.82 -6.64
CA THR A 160 12.27 6.80 -5.70
C THR A 160 12.38 5.44 -5.05
N ARG A 161 13.46 5.19 -4.32
CA ARG A 161 13.73 3.95 -3.59
C ARG A 161 14.05 4.25 -2.13
N LEU A 162 13.91 3.25 -1.26
CA LEU A 162 14.15 3.39 0.18
C LEU A 162 15.58 3.84 0.50
N ALA A 163 16.56 3.33 -0.27
CA ALA A 163 17.97 3.67 -0.09
C ALA A 163 18.31 5.15 -0.28
N ASP A 164 17.45 5.91 -0.93
CA ASP A 164 17.61 7.36 -1.11
C ASP A 164 17.23 8.16 0.15
N TRP A 165 16.57 7.52 1.13
CA TRP A 165 15.91 8.20 2.25
C TRP A 165 16.39 7.76 3.63
N ILE A 166 16.82 6.51 3.80
CA ILE A 166 17.30 5.98 5.08
C ILE A 166 18.62 5.21 4.91
N SER A 167 19.47 5.26 5.92
CA SER A 167 20.70 4.50 6.02
C SER A 167 20.98 4.14 7.48
N PRO A 168 21.28 2.88 7.84
CA PRO A 168 21.32 1.73 6.93
C PRO A 168 19.92 1.30 6.45
N VAL A 169 19.86 0.75 5.24
CA VAL A 169 18.63 0.15 4.70
C VAL A 169 18.44 -1.22 5.34
N PRO A 170 17.29 -1.53 5.95
CA PRO A 170 17.00 -2.88 6.45
C PRO A 170 17.01 -3.90 5.30
N ASP A 171 17.38 -5.14 5.58
CA ASP A 171 17.31 -6.21 4.60
C ASP A 171 15.87 -6.57 4.22
N LEU A 172 15.70 -7.25 3.08
CA LEU A 172 14.38 -7.60 2.55
C LEU A 172 13.59 -8.56 3.46
N GLU A 173 14.25 -9.35 4.30
CA GLU A 173 13.59 -10.25 5.25
C GLU A 173 12.99 -9.45 6.41
N THR A 174 13.76 -8.55 6.99
CA THR A 174 13.32 -7.62 8.03
C THR A 174 12.15 -6.74 7.53
N LEU A 175 12.28 -6.18 6.33
CA LEU A 175 11.20 -5.40 5.70
C LEU A 175 9.95 -6.24 5.46
N THR A 176 10.09 -7.48 4.96
CA THR A 176 8.98 -8.40 4.73
C THR A 176 8.21 -8.66 6.01
N THR A 177 8.93 -9.00 7.09
CA THR A 177 8.34 -9.27 8.41
C THR A 177 7.54 -8.07 8.91
N GLY A 178 8.13 -6.89 8.91
CA GLY A 178 7.45 -5.67 9.40
C GLY A 178 6.25 -5.26 8.54
N ILE A 179 6.32 -5.45 7.22
CA ILE A 179 5.16 -5.21 6.33
C ILE A 179 4.05 -6.21 6.63
N LEU A 180 4.35 -7.50 6.80
CA LEU A 180 3.34 -8.51 7.14
C LEU A 180 2.68 -8.24 8.51
N GLU A 181 3.44 -7.79 9.50
CA GLU A 181 2.90 -7.34 10.79
C GLU A 181 1.97 -6.13 10.62
N ALA A 182 2.35 -5.15 9.79
CA ALA A 182 1.50 -3.99 9.50
C ALA A 182 0.20 -4.38 8.78
N LEU A 183 0.24 -5.39 7.89
CA LEU A 183 -0.96 -5.92 7.23
C LEU A 183 -1.88 -6.64 8.21
N ALA A 184 -1.34 -7.47 9.12
CA ALA A 184 -2.12 -8.16 10.15
C ALA A 184 -2.78 -7.16 11.12
N GLU A 185 -2.05 -6.12 11.52
CA GLU A 185 -2.58 -5.04 12.36
C GLU A 185 -3.71 -4.28 11.62
N ALA A 186 -3.51 -3.92 10.35
CA ALA A 186 -4.54 -3.27 9.53
C ALA A 186 -5.81 -4.11 9.43
N HIS A 187 -5.67 -5.42 9.21
CA HIS A 187 -6.79 -6.36 9.15
C HIS A 187 -7.57 -6.39 10.48
N THR A 188 -6.86 -6.54 11.58
CA THR A 188 -7.45 -6.56 12.92
C THR A 188 -8.18 -5.27 13.25
N GLN A 189 -7.55 -4.13 12.97
CA GLN A 189 -8.14 -2.82 13.21
C GLN A 189 -9.37 -2.59 12.33
N MET A 190 -9.36 -3.07 11.09
CA MET A 190 -10.51 -2.96 10.20
C MET A 190 -11.72 -3.70 10.76
N LEU A 191 -11.53 -4.93 11.26
CA LEU A 191 -12.59 -5.71 11.91
C LEU A 191 -13.10 -5.07 13.21
N ALA A 192 -12.26 -4.31 13.91
CA ALA A 192 -12.63 -3.54 15.09
C ALA A 192 -13.30 -2.19 14.77
N GLY A 193 -13.63 -1.90 13.51
CA GLY A 193 -14.19 -0.62 13.09
C GLY A 193 -13.18 0.51 13.01
N GLY A 194 -11.91 0.21 12.74
CA GLY A 194 -10.78 1.15 12.77
C GLY A 194 -10.67 2.13 11.59
N MET A 195 -11.66 2.23 10.71
CA MET A 195 -11.64 3.20 9.60
C MET A 195 -11.62 4.66 10.05
N PRO A 196 -12.44 5.11 11.01
CA PRO A 196 -12.39 6.51 11.47
C PRO A 196 -11.00 6.93 11.94
N ALA A 197 -10.33 6.08 12.73
CA ALA A 197 -8.96 6.36 13.19
C ALA A 197 -7.95 6.41 12.03
N ALA A 198 -8.09 5.55 11.02
CA ALA A 198 -7.26 5.63 9.83
C ALA A 198 -7.46 6.93 9.04
N ILE A 199 -8.72 7.36 8.89
CA ILE A 199 -9.05 8.62 8.20
C ILE A 199 -8.46 9.82 8.95
N GLU A 200 -8.59 9.85 10.28
CA GLU A 200 -8.02 10.90 11.12
C GLU A 200 -6.49 10.95 10.99
N GLU A 201 -5.82 9.79 11.10
CA GLU A 201 -4.38 9.67 10.95
C GLU A 201 -3.91 10.14 9.57
N LEU A 202 -4.59 9.72 8.50
CA LEU A 202 -4.24 10.11 7.15
C LEU A 202 -4.50 11.60 6.89
N ASN A 203 -5.63 12.14 7.36
CA ASN A 203 -5.95 13.57 7.21
C ASN A 203 -4.95 14.47 7.92
N ALA A 204 -4.30 14.01 9.00
CA ALA A 204 -3.25 14.78 9.68
C ALA A 204 -2.01 15.03 8.80
N HIS A 205 -1.86 14.32 7.68
CA HIS A 205 -0.78 14.55 6.71
C HIS A 205 -1.13 15.64 5.67
N TRP A 206 -2.40 16.05 5.54
CA TRP A 206 -2.86 17.05 4.57
C TRP A 206 -3.36 18.28 5.30
N THR A 207 -2.43 19.15 5.68
CA THR A 207 -2.71 20.37 6.45
C THR A 207 -3.17 21.54 5.58
N GLU A 208 -2.88 21.46 4.27
CA GLU A 208 -3.23 22.48 3.28
C GLU A 208 -3.93 21.86 2.08
N PRO A 209 -4.87 22.58 1.43
CA PRO A 209 -5.48 22.12 0.20
C PRO A 209 -4.43 21.84 -0.88
N LEU A 210 -4.47 20.66 -1.48
CA LEU A 210 -3.50 20.22 -2.47
C LEU A 210 -4.12 20.26 -3.88
N PRO A 211 -3.60 21.05 -4.81
CA PRO A 211 -4.07 21.04 -6.19
C PRO A 211 -3.87 19.68 -6.84
N VAL A 212 -4.93 19.12 -7.41
CA VAL A 212 -4.90 17.79 -8.03
C VAL A 212 -5.65 17.73 -9.35
N GLU A 213 -5.19 16.81 -10.20
CA GLU A 213 -5.89 16.35 -11.39
C GLU A 213 -6.23 14.88 -11.22
N ILE A 214 -7.50 14.54 -11.42
CA ILE A 214 -8.03 13.18 -11.23
C ILE A 214 -8.58 12.69 -12.56
N SER A 215 -8.02 11.59 -13.07
CA SER A 215 -8.56 10.86 -14.20
C SER A 215 -9.50 9.76 -13.69
N LEU A 216 -10.72 9.74 -14.17
CA LEU A 216 -11.76 8.78 -13.80
C LEU A 216 -11.88 7.67 -14.85
N SER A 217 -12.34 6.49 -14.42
CA SER A 217 -12.60 5.32 -15.29
C SER A 217 -13.64 5.60 -16.40
N SER A 218 -14.44 6.65 -16.25
CA SER A 218 -15.33 7.15 -17.28
C SER A 218 -14.63 7.91 -18.41
N GLY A 219 -13.31 8.09 -18.35
CA GLY A 219 -12.53 8.92 -19.27
C GLY A 219 -12.59 10.43 -18.98
N ARG A 220 -13.35 10.85 -17.95
CA ARG A 220 -13.38 12.26 -17.52
C ARG A 220 -12.16 12.60 -16.68
N THR A 221 -11.69 13.84 -16.82
CA THR A 221 -10.68 14.44 -15.95
C THR A 221 -11.33 15.55 -15.13
N VAL A 222 -11.05 15.57 -13.82
CA VAL A 222 -11.54 16.57 -12.89
C VAL A 222 -10.35 17.24 -12.22
N ARG A 223 -10.39 18.57 -12.09
CA ARG A 223 -9.37 19.35 -11.39
C ARG A 223 -9.99 20.07 -10.21
N GLY A 224 -9.22 20.21 -9.14
CA GLY A 224 -9.63 20.92 -7.94
C GLY A 224 -8.57 20.84 -6.86
N SER A 225 -8.94 21.28 -5.65
CA SER A 225 -8.09 21.16 -4.47
C SER A 225 -8.56 19.99 -3.60
N PHE A 226 -7.67 19.06 -3.35
CA PHE A 226 -7.88 17.98 -2.40
C PHE A 226 -7.88 18.55 -0.98
N LEU A 227 -8.97 18.35 -0.25
CA LEU A 227 -9.16 18.86 1.11
C LEU A 227 -8.93 17.81 2.20
N GLY A 228 -8.73 16.55 1.83
CA GLY A 228 -8.66 15.42 2.76
C GLY A 228 -9.68 14.33 2.43
N LEU A 229 -9.85 13.39 3.34
CA LEU A 229 -10.77 12.26 3.21
C LEU A 229 -12.04 12.49 4.05
N ALA A 230 -13.18 12.17 3.46
CA ALA A 230 -14.44 12.06 4.17
C ALA A 230 -14.45 10.81 5.08
N PRO A 231 -15.37 10.71 6.07
CA PRO A 231 -15.44 9.57 7.00
C PRO A 231 -15.59 8.20 6.32
N ASN A 232 -16.11 8.14 5.11
CA ASN A 232 -16.24 6.93 4.29
C ASN A 232 -14.98 6.64 3.42
N GLY A 233 -13.91 7.42 3.57
CA GLY A 233 -12.66 7.27 2.80
C GLY A 233 -12.70 7.85 1.39
N HIS A 234 -13.80 8.47 0.98
CA HIS A 234 -13.86 9.19 -0.28
C HIS A 234 -13.03 10.47 -0.21
N LEU A 235 -12.44 10.85 -1.34
CA LEU A 235 -11.67 12.07 -1.47
C LEU A 235 -12.63 13.28 -1.52
N GLN A 236 -12.36 14.29 -0.71
CA GLN A 236 -13.06 15.57 -0.76
C GLN A 236 -12.33 16.51 -1.73
N LEU A 237 -13.01 16.94 -2.77
CA LEU A 237 -12.46 17.82 -3.80
C LEU A 237 -13.25 19.14 -3.84
N LEU A 238 -12.53 20.25 -3.68
CA LEU A 238 -13.06 21.60 -3.89
C LEU A 238 -12.84 21.96 -5.36
N ASP A 239 -13.89 22.25 -6.09
CA ASP A 239 -13.82 22.67 -7.47
C ASP A 239 -13.59 24.19 -7.62
N GLN A 240 -13.46 24.63 -8.87
CA GLN A 240 -13.26 26.04 -9.21
C GLN A 240 -14.47 26.95 -8.90
N THR A 241 -15.65 26.35 -8.67
CA THR A 241 -16.87 27.08 -8.31
C THR A 241 -17.00 27.28 -6.81
N GLY A 242 -16.11 26.70 -6.00
CA GLY A 242 -16.18 26.71 -4.54
C GLY A 242 -17.08 25.60 -3.97
N SER A 243 -17.50 24.64 -4.81
CA SER A 243 -18.31 23.50 -4.39
C SER A 243 -17.43 22.32 -3.99
N VAL A 244 -17.77 21.66 -2.87
CA VAL A 244 -17.10 20.45 -2.41
C VAL A 244 -17.90 19.23 -2.83
N PHE A 245 -17.25 18.28 -3.48
CA PHE A 245 -17.87 17.00 -3.84
C PHE A 245 -16.97 15.82 -3.48
N LEU A 246 -17.56 14.63 -3.36
CA LEU A 246 -16.86 13.40 -3.03
C LEU A 246 -16.47 12.64 -4.29
N VAL A 247 -15.23 12.17 -4.33
CA VAL A 247 -14.72 11.30 -5.40
C VAL A 247 -14.49 9.92 -4.82
N GLU A 248 -15.17 8.93 -5.41
CA GLU A 248 -15.13 7.53 -4.96
C GLU A 248 -13.87 6.83 -5.44
N HIS A 249 -13.21 6.11 -4.54
CA HIS A 249 -11.98 5.38 -4.83
C HIS A 249 -12.06 4.44 -6.04
N PRO A 250 -13.12 3.62 -6.23
CA PRO A 250 -13.18 2.70 -7.37
C PRO A 250 -13.20 3.39 -8.73
N THR A 251 -13.67 4.64 -8.78
CA THR A 251 -13.81 5.38 -10.05
C THR A 251 -12.54 6.09 -10.49
N VAL A 252 -11.53 6.17 -9.62
CA VAL A 252 -10.30 6.91 -9.90
C VAL A 252 -9.23 6.00 -10.49
N GLU A 253 -8.86 6.27 -11.73
CA GLU A 253 -7.72 5.62 -12.37
C GLU A 253 -6.39 6.22 -11.92
N ARG A 254 -6.30 7.56 -11.93
CA ARG A 254 -5.07 8.27 -11.61
C ARG A 254 -5.36 9.55 -10.84
N LEU A 255 -4.56 9.83 -9.83
CA LEU A 255 -4.46 11.13 -9.19
C LEU A 255 -3.05 11.66 -9.43
N ARG A 256 -2.96 12.90 -9.91
CA ARG A 256 -1.73 13.66 -10.05
C ARG A 256 -1.82 14.89 -9.14
N GLU A 257 -0.85 15.05 -8.28
CA GLU A 257 -0.64 16.30 -7.56
C GLU A 257 -0.04 17.33 -8.54
N LEU A 258 -0.56 18.53 -8.53
CA LEU A 258 -0.10 19.62 -9.37
C LEU A 258 0.85 20.52 -8.55
N GLU A 259 1.89 21.01 -9.19
CA GLU A 259 2.72 22.05 -8.59
C GLU A 259 1.88 23.32 -8.46
N GLY A 260 1.92 23.95 -7.27
CA GLY A 260 1.23 25.20 -6.97
C GLY A 260 1.92 26.41 -7.57
#